data_d068973578787d629e112c7d0b53331d
#
_entry.id   d068973578787d629e112c7d0b53331d
#
_cell.length_a   1.000
_cell.length_b   1.000
_cell.length_c   1.000
_cell.angle_alpha   90.00
_cell.angle_beta   90.00
_cell.angle_gamma   90.00
#
_symmetry.space_group_name_H-M   'P 1'
#
loop_
_entity.id
_entity.type
_entity.pdbx_description
1 polymer ?
#
loop_
_entity_poly.entity_id
_entity_poly.type
_entity_poly.pdbx_seq_one_letter_code
_entity_poly.pdbx_strand_id
1 'polypeptide(L)'
;MPMTVFPAVDILGGKCVQLVQGRRETATAFGNPLDCARRWVSAGARALHVINLDGAFGESGTNAEIIREIRRETGVFMQLGGGIRSLADARRWLETGVDRVILGTLAVREPEAVRTLSDEAGSSRVMASVDAKGGQVVVEGWTDPGGDYLAWARKFEQLGAGSLLFTNVDVEGLQQGIRAGPIENLIAATGLPVVVAGGISGIGDVAALKDMGAAGVVLGSALYSGKIDLGRAMEVCR
;
A
#
# COMPACT_ATOMS: atom_id res chain seq x y z
N MET A 1 -0.85 17.06 -11.12
CA MET A 1 0.14 17.06 -10.02
C MET A 1 1.11 15.90 -10.22
N PRO A 2 2.35 15.97 -9.77
CA PRO A 2 3.24 14.82 -9.88
C PRO A 2 2.70 13.63 -9.05
N MET A 3 2.74 12.43 -9.63
CA MET A 3 2.31 11.19 -8.99
C MET A 3 3.53 10.49 -8.36
N THR A 4 3.41 10.00 -7.13
CA THR A 4 4.51 9.31 -6.45
C THR A 4 4.56 7.83 -6.81
N VAL A 5 5.74 7.32 -7.17
CA VAL A 5 5.98 5.88 -7.37
C VAL A 5 6.47 5.26 -6.06
N PHE A 6 5.80 4.20 -5.62
CA PHE A 6 6.12 3.43 -4.43
C PHE A 6 6.52 2.00 -4.82
N PRO A 7 7.80 1.68 -4.97
CA PRO A 7 8.22 0.28 -5.05
C PRO A 7 7.78 -0.48 -3.80
N ALA A 8 7.22 -1.69 -4.01
CA ALA A 8 6.74 -2.54 -2.92
C ALA A 8 7.88 -3.41 -2.37
N VAL A 9 7.91 -3.56 -1.04
CA VAL A 9 8.74 -4.52 -0.30
C VAL A 9 7.83 -5.26 0.66
N ASP A 10 7.28 -6.37 0.19
CA ASP A 10 6.39 -7.22 0.97
C ASP A 10 7.21 -8.28 1.69
N ILE A 11 7.05 -8.41 3.01
CA ILE A 11 7.94 -9.22 3.84
C ILE A 11 7.16 -10.38 4.45
N LEU A 12 7.56 -11.60 4.10
CA LEU A 12 7.01 -12.86 4.62
C LEU A 12 8.14 -13.77 5.09
N GLY A 13 8.13 -14.18 6.36
CA GLY A 13 9.15 -15.06 6.93
C GLY A 13 10.57 -14.51 6.76
N GLY A 14 10.77 -13.19 6.89
CA GLY A 14 12.05 -12.53 6.73
C GLY A 14 12.54 -12.42 5.28
N LYS A 15 11.73 -12.73 4.29
CA LYS A 15 12.06 -12.63 2.85
C LYS A 15 11.19 -11.60 2.16
N CYS A 16 11.76 -10.89 1.19
CA CYS A 16 10.99 -10.08 0.25
C CYS A 16 10.27 -11.00 -0.72
N VAL A 17 8.94 -10.87 -0.81
CA VAL A 17 8.10 -11.71 -1.65
C VAL A 17 7.10 -10.89 -2.47
N GLN A 18 6.50 -11.54 -3.46
CA GLN A 18 5.26 -11.07 -4.10
C GLN A 18 4.24 -12.21 -4.06
N LEU A 19 2.99 -11.87 -3.76
CA LEU A 19 1.86 -12.79 -3.75
C LEU A 19 1.00 -12.58 -5.00
N VAL A 20 0.11 -13.53 -5.27
CA VAL A 20 -0.98 -13.38 -6.24
C VAL A 20 -2.29 -13.41 -5.47
N GLN A 21 -3.06 -12.34 -5.57
CA GLN A 21 -4.35 -12.15 -4.86
C GLN A 21 -4.24 -12.41 -3.34
N GLY A 22 -3.12 -11.98 -2.74
CA GLY A 22 -2.86 -12.13 -1.31
C GLY A 22 -2.71 -13.57 -0.80
N ARG A 23 -2.64 -14.57 -1.67
CA ARG A 23 -2.56 -15.97 -1.28
C ARG A 23 -1.14 -16.36 -0.92
N ARG A 24 -0.95 -16.79 0.33
CA ARG A 24 0.37 -17.14 0.90
C ARG A 24 1.11 -18.22 0.12
N GLU A 25 0.39 -19.22 -0.38
CA GLU A 25 0.94 -20.33 -1.14
C GLU A 25 1.48 -19.93 -2.52
N THR A 26 1.17 -18.74 -2.99
CA THR A 26 1.66 -18.19 -4.27
C THR A 26 2.95 -17.38 -4.12
N ALA A 27 3.51 -17.31 -2.91
CA ALA A 27 4.66 -16.46 -2.61
C ALA A 27 5.88 -16.78 -3.50
N THR A 28 6.32 -15.78 -4.26
CA THR A 28 7.58 -15.82 -5.00
C THR A 28 8.58 -14.94 -4.27
N ALA A 29 9.71 -15.52 -3.85
CA ALA A 29 10.74 -14.82 -3.09
C ALA A 29 11.76 -14.12 -4.02
N PHE A 30 12.17 -12.90 -3.61
CA PHE A 30 13.14 -12.06 -4.32
C PHE A 30 14.39 -11.73 -3.49
N GLY A 31 14.56 -12.41 -2.36
CA GLY A 31 15.76 -12.30 -1.52
C GLY A 31 15.55 -11.53 -0.21
N ASN A 32 16.62 -10.89 0.26
CA ASN A 32 16.60 -10.13 1.50
C ASN A 32 15.80 -8.82 1.32
N PRO A 33 14.88 -8.46 2.23
CA PRO A 33 14.06 -7.25 2.11
C PRO A 33 14.87 -5.95 2.10
N LEU A 34 15.94 -5.86 2.89
CA LEU A 34 16.82 -4.69 2.92
C LEU A 34 17.54 -4.52 1.58
N ASP A 35 18.02 -5.61 0.97
CA ASP A 35 18.68 -5.55 -0.33
C ASP A 35 17.70 -5.13 -1.43
N CYS A 36 16.45 -5.60 -1.37
CA CYS A 36 15.39 -5.15 -2.27
C CYS A 36 15.12 -3.65 -2.10
N ALA A 37 14.99 -3.17 -0.86
CA ALA A 37 14.80 -1.75 -0.57
C ALA A 37 15.97 -0.89 -1.08
N ARG A 38 17.21 -1.29 -0.79
CA ARG A 38 18.42 -0.62 -1.28
C ARG A 38 18.49 -0.57 -2.80
N ARG A 39 18.12 -1.67 -3.48
CA ARG A 39 18.06 -1.74 -4.94
C ARG A 39 17.12 -0.66 -5.49
N TRP A 40 15.92 -0.52 -4.94
CA TRP A 40 14.95 0.47 -5.41
C TRP A 40 15.41 1.90 -5.12
N VAL A 41 15.95 2.15 -3.94
CA VAL A 41 16.49 3.48 -3.58
C VAL A 41 17.67 3.85 -4.46
N SER A 42 18.59 2.91 -4.74
CA SER A 42 19.71 3.13 -5.66
C SER A 42 19.25 3.37 -7.10
N ALA A 43 18.09 2.82 -7.49
CA ALA A 43 17.45 3.10 -8.77
C ALA A 43 16.67 4.44 -8.79
N GLY A 44 16.71 5.20 -7.69
CA GLY A 44 16.15 6.56 -7.60
C GLY A 44 14.81 6.67 -6.86
N ALA A 45 14.29 5.59 -6.27
CA ALA A 45 13.07 5.66 -5.48
C ALA A 45 13.23 6.63 -4.30
N ARG A 46 12.23 7.48 -4.09
CA ARG A 46 12.16 8.43 -2.97
C ARG A 46 11.11 8.04 -1.93
N ALA A 47 10.39 6.98 -2.20
CA ALA A 47 9.36 6.43 -1.32
C ALA A 47 9.32 4.91 -1.47
N LEU A 48 8.95 4.21 -0.40
CA LEU A 48 8.76 2.76 -0.37
C LEU A 48 7.39 2.43 0.22
N HIS A 49 6.77 1.39 -0.33
CA HIS A 49 5.60 0.73 0.23
C HIS A 49 6.06 -0.58 0.87
N VAL A 50 5.91 -0.70 2.19
CA VAL A 50 6.36 -1.88 2.95
C VAL A 50 5.15 -2.58 3.55
N ILE A 51 5.03 -3.89 3.35
CA ILE A 51 3.97 -4.70 3.95
C ILE A 51 4.57 -5.80 4.83
N ASN A 52 4.19 -5.82 6.10
CA ASN A 52 4.45 -6.91 7.01
C ASN A 52 3.40 -8.01 6.81
N LEU A 53 3.67 -8.95 5.91
CA LEU A 53 2.73 -10.03 5.59
C LEU A 53 2.54 -11.01 6.75
N ASP A 54 3.58 -11.31 7.53
CA ASP A 54 3.44 -12.15 8.72
C ASP A 54 2.44 -11.53 9.69
N GLY A 55 2.54 -10.21 9.92
CA GLY A 55 1.54 -9.46 10.67
C GLY A 55 0.15 -9.52 10.06
N ALA A 56 0.02 -9.40 8.74
CA ALA A 56 -1.26 -9.51 8.05
C ALA A 56 -1.90 -10.89 8.24
N PHE A 57 -1.09 -11.96 8.23
CA PHE A 57 -1.53 -13.34 8.47
C PHE A 57 -1.69 -13.71 9.95
N GLY A 58 -1.45 -12.80 10.88
CA GLY A 58 -1.68 -13.05 12.30
C GLY A 58 -0.46 -13.51 13.09
N GLU A 59 0.70 -13.56 12.45
CA GLU A 59 1.94 -13.94 13.08
C GLU A 59 2.64 -12.68 13.65
N SER A 60 3.06 -12.71 14.90
CA SER A 60 3.64 -11.55 15.56
C SER A 60 5.17 -11.56 15.52
N GLY A 61 5.76 -10.40 15.25
CA GLY A 61 7.12 -10.06 15.69
C GLY A 61 8.29 -10.34 14.76
N THR A 62 8.17 -11.20 13.75
CA THR A 62 9.32 -11.67 12.97
C THR A 62 9.99 -10.62 12.09
N ASN A 63 9.23 -9.67 11.51
CA ASN A 63 9.76 -8.70 10.54
C ASN A 63 10.06 -7.32 11.13
N ALA A 64 9.74 -7.08 12.40
CA ALA A 64 9.82 -5.73 12.98
C ALA A 64 11.24 -5.13 12.91
N GLU A 65 12.27 -5.94 13.18
CA GLU A 65 13.65 -5.47 13.13
C GLU A 65 14.09 -5.16 11.68
N ILE A 66 13.70 -6.03 10.74
CA ILE A 66 13.98 -5.82 9.31
C ILE A 66 13.36 -4.51 8.82
N ILE A 67 12.11 -4.22 9.21
CA ILE A 67 11.42 -2.99 8.82
C ILE A 67 12.11 -1.75 9.41
N ARG A 68 12.54 -1.81 10.69
CA ARG A 68 13.32 -0.73 11.32
C ARG A 68 14.66 -0.53 10.60
N GLU A 69 15.31 -1.62 10.24
CA GLU A 69 16.56 -1.57 9.50
C GLU A 69 16.40 -0.94 8.12
N ILE A 70 15.38 -1.32 7.36
CA ILE A 70 15.04 -0.69 6.07
C ILE A 70 14.82 0.81 6.26
N ARG A 71 14.04 1.23 7.28
CA ARG A 71 13.80 2.65 7.56
C ARG A 71 15.08 3.42 7.86
N ARG A 72 15.94 2.85 8.72
CA ARG A 72 17.21 3.47 9.11
C ARG A 72 18.18 3.61 7.94
N GLU A 73 18.32 2.56 7.15
CA GLU A 73 19.31 2.48 6.07
C GLU A 73 18.93 3.26 4.82
N THR A 74 17.63 3.33 4.50
CA THR A 74 17.19 3.97 3.26
C THR A 74 16.89 5.45 3.43
N GLY A 75 16.39 5.88 4.57
CA GLY A 75 16.06 7.28 4.87
C GLY A 75 14.97 7.90 3.97
N VAL A 76 14.40 7.15 3.01
CA VAL A 76 13.34 7.64 2.12
C VAL A 76 11.98 7.56 2.80
N PHE A 77 10.98 8.27 2.28
CA PHE A 77 9.61 8.17 2.77
C PHE A 77 9.14 6.71 2.78
N MET A 78 8.61 6.23 3.89
CA MET A 78 8.12 4.87 4.05
C MET A 78 6.66 4.87 4.50
N GLN A 79 5.80 4.21 3.72
CA GLN A 79 4.48 3.81 4.18
C GLN A 79 4.47 2.33 4.54
N LEU A 80 3.86 1.99 5.68
CA LEU A 80 3.86 0.64 6.24
C LEU A 80 2.45 0.15 6.51
N GLY A 81 2.15 -1.05 6.02
CA GLY A 81 0.93 -1.79 6.33
C GLY A 81 1.22 -3.22 6.78
N GLY A 82 0.15 -3.98 7.02
CA GLY A 82 0.23 -5.38 7.42
C GLY A 82 0.31 -5.59 8.93
N GLY A 83 -0.76 -6.18 9.51
CA GLY A 83 -0.81 -6.56 10.91
C GLY A 83 -1.03 -5.43 11.91
N ILE A 84 -1.38 -4.24 11.49
CA ILE A 84 -1.77 -3.14 12.38
C ILE A 84 -3.21 -3.38 12.84
N ARG A 85 -3.38 -3.90 14.06
CA ARG A 85 -4.66 -4.33 14.60
C ARG A 85 -5.19 -3.46 15.73
N SER A 86 -4.37 -2.52 16.22
CA SER A 86 -4.73 -1.61 17.30
C SER A 86 -4.06 -0.26 17.13
N LEU A 87 -4.60 0.77 17.82
CA LEU A 87 -3.94 2.07 17.94
C LEU A 87 -2.53 1.96 18.53
N ALA A 88 -2.33 1.03 19.47
CA ALA A 88 -1.01 0.79 20.06
C ALA A 88 -0.01 0.27 19.03
N ASP A 89 -0.44 -0.60 18.11
CA ASP A 89 0.42 -1.06 17.01
C ASP A 89 0.79 0.09 16.07
N ALA A 90 -0.20 0.89 15.67
CA ALA A 90 0.01 2.05 14.80
C ALA A 90 0.99 3.06 15.41
N ARG A 91 0.80 3.41 16.69
CA ARG A 91 1.70 4.32 17.43
C ARG A 91 3.13 3.79 17.47
N ARG A 92 3.30 2.52 17.82
CA ARG A 92 4.65 1.88 17.84
C ARG A 92 5.37 2.00 16.50
N TRP A 93 4.68 1.80 15.38
CA TRP A 93 5.29 1.95 14.06
C TRP A 93 5.66 3.41 13.78
N LEU A 94 4.78 4.36 14.10
CA LEU A 94 5.07 5.78 13.94
C LEU A 94 6.26 6.25 14.81
N GLU A 95 6.41 5.70 16.02
CA GLU A 95 7.54 5.95 16.92
C GLU A 95 8.87 5.41 16.39
N THR A 96 8.84 4.35 15.57
CA THR A 96 10.06 3.82 14.91
C THR A 96 10.52 4.67 13.74
N GLY A 97 9.82 5.76 13.42
CA GLY A 97 10.17 6.66 12.32
C GLY A 97 9.53 6.32 10.98
N VAL A 98 8.60 5.37 10.93
CA VAL A 98 7.75 5.16 9.75
C VAL A 98 6.97 6.44 9.47
N ASP A 99 6.97 6.92 8.23
CA ASP A 99 6.37 8.20 7.89
C ASP A 99 4.84 8.13 7.85
N ARG A 100 4.28 7.00 7.38
CA ARG A 100 2.84 6.80 7.26
C ARG A 100 2.45 5.35 7.53
N VAL A 101 1.43 5.12 8.34
CA VAL A 101 0.84 3.81 8.56
C VAL A 101 -0.39 3.61 7.69
N ILE A 102 -0.61 2.37 7.24
CA ILE A 102 -1.74 1.96 6.41
C ILE A 102 -2.66 1.10 7.28
N LEU A 103 -3.86 1.62 7.53
CA LEU A 103 -4.88 0.95 8.32
C LEU A 103 -5.88 0.27 7.37
N GLY A 104 -5.88 -1.06 7.36
CA GLY A 104 -6.84 -1.87 6.61
C GLY A 104 -7.97 -2.35 7.52
N THR A 105 -7.91 -3.59 7.99
CA THR A 105 -8.93 -4.22 8.85
C THR A 105 -9.30 -3.37 10.06
N LEU A 106 -8.33 -2.76 10.73
CA LEU A 106 -8.58 -1.87 11.87
C LEU A 106 -9.49 -0.70 11.48
N ALA A 107 -9.24 -0.04 10.35
CA ALA A 107 -10.04 1.10 9.90
C ALA A 107 -11.50 0.73 9.59
N VAL A 108 -11.77 -0.50 9.15
CA VAL A 108 -13.13 -0.97 8.87
C VAL A 108 -13.83 -1.45 10.15
N ARG A 109 -13.12 -2.16 11.04
CA ARG A 109 -13.71 -2.70 12.28
C ARG A 109 -13.88 -1.65 13.37
N GLU A 110 -12.92 -0.73 13.49
CA GLU A 110 -12.90 0.35 14.47
C GLU A 110 -12.64 1.70 13.78
N PRO A 111 -13.62 2.24 13.01
CA PRO A 111 -13.40 3.43 12.19
C PRO A 111 -12.88 4.65 12.96
N GLU A 112 -13.30 4.82 14.21
CA GLU A 112 -12.83 5.91 15.06
C GLU A 112 -11.32 5.82 15.38
N ALA A 113 -10.68 4.68 15.16
CA ALA A 113 -9.23 4.57 15.24
C ALA A 113 -8.52 5.45 14.19
N VAL A 114 -9.13 5.66 13.02
CA VAL A 114 -8.61 6.59 11.99
C VAL A 114 -8.60 8.01 12.54
N ARG A 115 -9.73 8.46 13.12
CA ARG A 115 -9.85 9.81 13.70
C ARG A 115 -8.83 10.01 14.82
N THR A 116 -8.84 9.08 15.79
CA THR A 116 -7.95 9.16 16.95
C THR A 116 -6.49 9.28 16.54
N LEU A 117 -6.05 8.43 15.62
CA LEU A 117 -4.66 8.44 15.16
C LEU A 117 -4.34 9.69 14.33
N SER A 118 -5.29 10.18 13.53
CA SER A 118 -5.11 11.40 12.74
C SER A 118 -5.01 12.64 13.62
N ASP A 119 -5.79 12.71 14.69
CA ASP A 119 -5.73 13.80 15.66
C ASP A 119 -4.40 13.81 16.46
N GLU A 120 -3.89 12.61 16.79
CA GLU A 120 -2.64 12.46 17.57
C GLU A 120 -1.38 12.65 16.72
N ALA A 121 -1.32 12.04 15.54
CA ALA A 121 -0.10 11.96 14.74
C ALA A 121 -0.09 12.92 13.53
N GLY A 122 -1.24 13.48 13.19
CA GLY A 122 -1.48 14.25 11.97
C GLY A 122 -1.99 13.37 10.83
N SER A 123 -2.99 13.87 10.10
CA SER A 123 -3.66 13.16 9.00
C SER A 123 -2.68 12.62 7.95
N SER A 124 -1.63 13.37 7.61
CA SER A 124 -0.63 12.96 6.60
C SER A 124 0.09 11.65 6.93
N ARG A 125 0.10 11.26 8.21
CA ARG A 125 0.70 10.02 8.69
C ARG A 125 -0.27 8.83 8.74
N VAL A 126 -1.55 9.03 8.39
CA VAL A 126 -2.60 8.00 8.43
C VAL A 126 -3.17 7.80 7.04
N MET A 127 -3.00 6.60 6.51
CA MET A 127 -3.61 6.15 5.26
C MET A 127 -4.63 5.06 5.58
N ALA A 128 -5.85 5.20 5.10
CA ALA A 128 -6.82 4.11 5.18
C ALA A 128 -6.77 3.25 3.90
N SER A 129 -6.80 1.93 4.05
CA SER A 129 -6.84 1.01 2.91
C SER A 129 -8.28 0.70 2.51
N VAL A 130 -8.52 0.76 1.20
CA VAL A 130 -9.75 0.35 0.54
C VAL A 130 -9.39 -0.76 -0.43
N ASP A 131 -9.25 -1.98 0.10
CA ASP A 131 -9.00 -3.17 -0.71
C ASP A 131 -10.34 -3.67 -1.23
N ALA A 132 -10.56 -3.61 -2.55
CA ALA A 132 -11.86 -3.90 -3.14
C ALA A 132 -11.84 -5.17 -4.00
N LYS A 133 -12.85 -6.01 -3.81
CA LYS A 133 -13.12 -7.21 -4.61
C LYS A 133 -14.59 -7.21 -5.02
N GLY A 134 -14.86 -7.30 -6.33
CA GLY A 134 -16.22 -7.24 -6.84
C GLY A 134 -17.01 -5.98 -6.43
N GLY A 135 -16.34 -4.82 -6.22
CA GLY A 135 -16.96 -3.56 -5.81
C GLY A 135 -17.24 -3.44 -4.30
N GLN A 136 -16.83 -4.40 -3.49
CA GLN A 136 -16.95 -4.36 -2.04
C GLN A 136 -15.58 -4.33 -1.37
N VAL A 137 -15.48 -3.56 -0.27
CA VAL A 137 -14.29 -3.61 0.58
C VAL A 137 -14.15 -5.00 1.18
N VAL A 138 -12.93 -5.50 1.20
CA VAL A 138 -12.58 -6.76 1.84
C VAL A 138 -11.55 -6.53 2.94
N VAL A 139 -11.67 -7.28 4.03
CA VAL A 139 -10.80 -7.23 5.21
C VAL A 139 -10.26 -8.61 5.55
N GLU A 140 -9.42 -8.71 6.58
CA GLU A 140 -8.84 -9.97 7.06
C GLU A 140 -8.12 -10.78 5.97
N GLY A 141 -7.19 -10.14 5.28
CA GLY A 141 -6.49 -10.79 4.17
C GLY A 141 -7.40 -11.07 2.98
N TRP A 142 -8.41 -10.18 2.79
CA TRP A 142 -9.34 -10.19 1.67
C TRP A 142 -10.37 -11.33 1.66
N THR A 143 -10.72 -11.81 2.84
CA THR A 143 -11.68 -12.92 3.01
C THR A 143 -13.08 -12.47 3.40
N ASP A 144 -13.21 -11.34 4.10
CA ASP A 144 -14.46 -10.86 4.69
C ASP A 144 -14.96 -9.59 3.98
N PRO A 145 -16.23 -9.55 3.48
CA PRO A 145 -16.78 -8.35 2.83
C PRO A 145 -17.14 -7.28 3.87
N GLY A 146 -16.69 -6.05 3.62
CA GLY A 146 -16.92 -4.89 4.51
C GLY A 146 -17.91 -3.85 4.00
N GLY A 147 -18.57 -4.09 2.85
CA GLY A 147 -19.53 -3.14 2.24
C GLY A 147 -18.97 -2.34 1.06
N ASP A 148 -19.74 -1.34 0.61
CA ASP A 148 -19.40 -0.53 -0.57
C ASP A 148 -18.13 0.29 -0.38
N TYR A 149 -17.18 0.19 -1.32
CA TYR A 149 -15.87 0.81 -1.24
C TYR A 149 -15.90 2.34 -1.35
N LEU A 150 -16.87 2.91 -2.07
CA LEU A 150 -17.03 4.36 -2.19
C LEU A 150 -17.60 4.96 -0.90
N ALA A 151 -18.50 4.24 -0.24
CA ALA A 151 -19.01 4.64 1.06
C ALA A 151 -17.89 4.69 2.11
N TRP A 152 -17.00 3.70 2.11
CA TRP A 152 -15.83 3.69 2.99
C TRP A 152 -14.85 4.81 2.69
N ALA A 153 -14.59 5.12 1.43
CA ALA A 153 -13.72 6.22 1.07
C ALA A 153 -14.19 7.56 1.66
N ARG A 154 -15.49 7.87 1.51
CA ARG A 154 -16.11 9.07 2.10
C ARG A 154 -16.04 9.06 3.62
N LYS A 155 -16.28 7.91 4.24
CA LYS A 155 -16.21 7.77 5.70
C LYS A 155 -14.80 8.01 6.22
N PHE A 156 -13.77 7.48 5.57
CA PHE A 156 -12.38 7.71 5.97
C PHE A 156 -11.96 9.17 5.79
N GLU A 157 -12.46 9.85 4.77
CA GLU A 157 -12.29 11.31 4.61
C GLU A 157 -12.90 12.08 5.79
N GLN A 158 -14.14 11.76 6.17
CA GLN A 158 -14.83 12.38 7.32
C GLN A 158 -14.14 12.08 8.65
N LEU A 159 -13.43 10.96 8.76
CA LEU A 159 -12.64 10.57 9.92
C LEU A 159 -11.24 11.17 9.93
N GLY A 160 -10.87 11.95 8.91
CA GLY A 160 -9.61 12.69 8.88
C GLY A 160 -8.42 11.88 8.40
N ALA A 161 -8.61 10.77 7.68
CA ALA A 161 -7.50 10.11 6.98
C ALA A 161 -6.81 11.11 6.03
N GLY A 162 -5.49 11.03 5.91
CA GLY A 162 -4.74 11.93 5.03
C GLY A 162 -4.60 11.41 3.60
N SER A 163 -4.90 10.15 3.36
CA SER A 163 -4.86 9.52 2.03
C SER A 163 -5.56 8.15 2.04
N LEU A 164 -5.85 7.65 0.85
CA LEU A 164 -6.36 6.29 0.65
C LEU A 164 -5.35 5.44 -0.11
N LEU A 165 -5.23 4.17 0.29
CA LEU A 165 -4.67 3.12 -0.55
C LEU A 165 -5.82 2.34 -1.18
N PHE A 166 -5.85 2.26 -2.49
CA PHE A 166 -6.82 1.44 -3.20
C PHE A 166 -6.13 0.24 -3.83
N THR A 167 -6.50 -0.98 -3.40
CA THR A 167 -6.04 -2.22 -3.99
C THR A 167 -7.21 -2.90 -4.72
N ASN A 168 -7.07 -3.05 -6.05
CA ASN A 168 -8.01 -3.87 -6.79
C ASN A 168 -7.60 -5.35 -6.68
N VAL A 169 -8.22 -6.07 -5.74
CA VAL A 169 -7.90 -7.47 -5.43
C VAL A 169 -8.22 -8.41 -6.60
N ASP A 170 -9.21 -8.06 -7.45
CA ASP A 170 -9.59 -8.89 -8.61
C ASP A 170 -8.44 -9.07 -9.63
N VAL A 171 -7.51 -8.11 -9.69
CA VAL A 171 -6.37 -8.10 -10.63
C VAL A 171 -5.01 -8.09 -9.93
N GLU A 172 -4.98 -8.09 -8.59
CA GLU A 172 -3.75 -8.02 -7.81
C GLU A 172 -2.83 -9.20 -8.11
N GLY A 173 -1.54 -8.92 -8.37
CA GLY A 173 -0.51 -9.92 -8.70
C GLY A 173 -0.65 -10.58 -10.07
N LEU A 174 -1.78 -10.40 -10.79
CA LEU A 174 -2.02 -11.06 -12.08
C LEU A 174 -1.29 -10.39 -13.25
N GLN A 175 -0.84 -9.13 -13.10
CA GLN A 175 -0.19 -8.35 -14.17
C GLN A 175 -1.02 -8.32 -15.47
N GLN A 176 -2.33 -8.15 -15.37
CA GLN A 176 -3.27 -8.14 -16.50
C GLN A 176 -3.76 -6.73 -16.87
N GLY A 177 -3.20 -5.71 -16.25
CA GLY A 177 -3.62 -4.31 -16.41
C GLY A 177 -4.60 -3.87 -15.32
N ILE A 178 -4.73 -2.55 -15.20
CA ILE A 178 -5.66 -1.92 -14.25
C ILE A 178 -7.11 -1.99 -14.75
N ARG A 179 -8.06 -1.92 -13.83
CA ARG A 179 -9.47 -1.66 -14.14
C ARG A 179 -9.78 -0.19 -13.85
N ALA A 180 -9.88 0.62 -14.91
CA ALA A 180 -10.03 2.08 -14.80
C ALA A 180 -11.27 2.50 -14.03
N GLY A 181 -12.45 1.97 -14.37
CA GLY A 181 -13.73 2.40 -13.81
C GLY A 181 -13.79 2.46 -12.28
N PRO A 182 -13.42 1.40 -11.53
CA PRO A 182 -13.38 1.48 -10.06
C PRO A 182 -12.43 2.55 -9.53
N ILE A 183 -11.30 2.80 -10.19
CA ILE A 183 -10.31 3.81 -9.78
C ILE A 183 -10.86 5.21 -10.01
N GLU A 184 -11.42 5.49 -11.20
CA GLU A 184 -12.05 6.76 -11.54
C GLU A 184 -13.19 7.09 -10.59
N ASN A 185 -14.06 6.11 -10.31
CA ASN A 185 -15.16 6.28 -9.38
C ASN A 185 -14.68 6.61 -7.96
N LEU A 186 -13.60 5.97 -7.50
CA LEU A 186 -13.03 6.25 -6.20
C LEU A 186 -12.44 7.65 -6.12
N ILE A 187 -11.62 8.03 -7.11
CA ILE A 187 -11.00 9.37 -7.17
C ILE A 187 -12.09 10.46 -7.21
N ALA A 188 -13.18 10.23 -7.95
CA ALA A 188 -14.31 11.17 -8.00
C ALA A 188 -15.15 11.21 -6.71
N ALA A 189 -15.11 10.16 -5.89
CA ALA A 189 -15.93 10.04 -4.68
C ALA A 189 -15.34 10.70 -3.43
N THR A 190 -14.07 11.09 -3.45
CA THR A 190 -13.35 11.67 -2.29
C THR A 190 -12.40 12.78 -2.71
N GLY A 191 -12.14 13.71 -1.81
CA GLY A 191 -11.07 14.72 -1.95
C GLY A 191 -9.69 14.23 -1.48
N LEU A 192 -9.60 13.00 -0.93
CA LEU A 192 -8.34 12.46 -0.45
C LEU A 192 -7.39 12.07 -1.58
N PRO A 193 -6.07 12.24 -1.42
CA PRO A 193 -5.07 11.66 -2.30
C PRO A 193 -5.23 10.13 -2.35
N VAL A 194 -5.41 9.56 -3.55
CA VAL A 194 -5.55 8.11 -3.77
C VAL A 194 -4.25 7.54 -4.31
N VAL A 195 -3.68 6.57 -3.60
CA VAL A 195 -2.57 5.73 -4.05
C VAL A 195 -3.14 4.41 -4.55
N VAL A 196 -2.79 3.99 -5.76
CA VAL A 196 -3.36 2.80 -6.41
C VAL A 196 -2.37 1.65 -6.38
N ALA A 197 -2.85 0.46 -6.02
CA ALA A 197 -2.13 -0.80 -6.04
C ALA A 197 -2.92 -1.89 -6.77
N GLY A 198 -2.22 -2.92 -7.23
CA GLY A 198 -2.82 -4.10 -7.84
C GLY A 198 -3.08 -3.96 -9.35
N GLY A 199 -2.72 -5.01 -10.09
CA GLY A 199 -2.98 -5.15 -11.53
C GLY A 199 -2.00 -4.45 -12.46
N ILE A 200 -1.22 -3.47 -12.03
CA ILE A 200 -0.32 -2.70 -12.88
C ILE A 200 0.64 -3.64 -13.62
N SER A 201 0.60 -3.61 -14.95
CA SER A 201 1.30 -4.57 -15.82
C SER A 201 2.31 -3.94 -16.77
N GLY A 202 2.22 -2.63 -16.99
CA GLY A 202 3.08 -1.91 -17.91
C GLY A 202 3.07 -0.40 -17.68
N ILE A 203 3.95 0.29 -18.41
CA ILE A 203 4.11 1.74 -18.28
C ILE A 203 2.85 2.51 -18.73
N GLY A 204 2.05 1.92 -19.62
CA GLY A 204 0.76 2.48 -20.05
C GLY A 204 -0.23 2.58 -18.89
N ASP A 205 -0.26 1.59 -17.99
CA ASP A 205 -1.11 1.63 -16.79
C ASP A 205 -0.66 2.77 -15.85
N VAL A 206 0.65 2.98 -15.70
CA VAL A 206 1.19 4.08 -14.89
C VAL A 206 0.79 5.44 -15.47
N ALA A 207 0.85 5.61 -16.79
CA ALA A 207 0.41 6.82 -17.46
C ALA A 207 -1.10 7.05 -17.28
N ALA A 208 -1.91 6.01 -17.46
CA ALA A 208 -3.35 6.09 -17.27
C ALA A 208 -3.73 6.48 -15.84
N LEU A 209 -3.06 5.92 -14.82
CA LEU A 209 -3.28 6.32 -13.43
C LEU A 209 -2.96 7.79 -13.16
N LYS A 210 -1.89 8.30 -13.76
CA LYS A 210 -1.56 9.73 -13.67
C LYS A 210 -2.64 10.60 -14.31
N ASP A 211 -3.12 10.21 -15.50
CA ASP A 211 -4.18 10.95 -16.23
C ASP A 211 -5.52 10.92 -15.46
N MET A 212 -5.82 9.85 -14.75
CA MET A 212 -6.99 9.76 -13.85
C MET A 212 -6.84 10.62 -12.59
N GLY A 213 -5.65 11.15 -12.29
CA GLY A 213 -5.41 11.98 -11.10
C GLY A 213 -5.02 11.22 -9.85
N ALA A 214 -4.53 9.97 -9.96
CA ALA A 214 -3.98 9.25 -8.83
C ALA A 214 -2.79 10.01 -8.20
N ALA A 215 -2.73 10.04 -6.88
CA ALA A 215 -1.64 10.69 -6.14
C ALA A 215 -0.38 9.81 -6.07
N GLY A 216 -0.52 8.52 -6.25
CA GLY A 216 0.59 7.59 -6.26
C GLY A 216 0.25 6.23 -6.84
N VAL A 217 1.29 5.46 -7.15
CA VAL A 217 1.18 4.10 -7.66
C VAL A 217 2.14 3.18 -6.90
N VAL A 218 1.63 2.04 -6.45
CA VAL A 218 2.44 0.97 -5.85
C VAL A 218 2.83 -0.02 -6.94
N LEU A 219 4.11 -0.25 -7.12
CA LEU A 219 4.66 -1.18 -8.10
C LEU A 219 5.33 -2.36 -7.38
N GLY A 220 4.73 -3.53 -7.47
CA GLY A 220 5.24 -4.79 -6.95
C GLY A 220 5.73 -5.70 -8.06
N SER A 221 4.98 -6.74 -8.38
CA SER A 221 5.35 -7.82 -9.29
C SER A 221 5.85 -7.35 -10.66
N ALA A 222 5.33 -6.24 -11.20
CA ALA A 222 5.79 -5.69 -12.47
C ALA A 222 7.23 -5.14 -12.44
N LEU A 223 7.68 -4.60 -11.28
CA LEU A 223 9.08 -4.20 -11.09
C LEU A 223 9.99 -5.43 -10.93
N TYR A 224 9.58 -6.39 -10.09
CA TYR A 224 10.38 -7.59 -9.83
C TYR A 224 10.53 -8.48 -11.06
N SER A 225 9.51 -8.54 -11.92
CA SER A 225 9.56 -9.28 -13.20
C SER A 225 10.30 -8.52 -14.32
N GLY A 226 10.68 -7.25 -14.09
CA GLY A 226 11.32 -6.41 -15.10
C GLY A 226 10.39 -5.89 -16.20
N LYS A 227 9.07 -6.08 -16.09
CA LYS A 227 8.09 -5.53 -17.05
C LYS A 227 8.02 -4.01 -17.02
N ILE A 228 8.28 -3.42 -15.86
CA ILE A 228 8.38 -1.97 -15.67
C ILE A 228 9.76 -1.63 -15.18
N ASP A 229 10.44 -0.71 -15.86
CA ASP A 229 11.64 -0.04 -15.36
C ASP A 229 11.24 1.08 -14.40
N LEU A 230 11.86 1.14 -13.22
CA LEU A 230 11.51 2.13 -12.19
C LEU A 230 11.81 3.56 -12.64
N GLY A 231 12.95 3.78 -13.30
CA GLY A 231 13.34 5.10 -13.83
C GLY A 231 12.30 5.61 -14.81
N ARG A 232 11.86 4.73 -15.72
CA ARG A 232 10.81 5.06 -16.69
C ARG A 232 9.46 5.36 -16.04
N ALA A 233 9.08 4.59 -15.01
CA ALA A 233 7.86 4.86 -14.26
C ALA A 233 7.90 6.24 -13.58
N MET A 234 9.04 6.58 -12.95
CA MET A 234 9.24 7.88 -12.31
C MET A 234 9.23 9.04 -13.31
N GLU A 235 9.76 8.85 -14.53
CA GLU A 235 9.68 9.87 -15.61
C GLU A 235 8.24 10.16 -15.99
N VAL A 236 7.43 9.12 -16.20
CA VAL A 236 6.01 9.25 -16.53
C VAL A 236 5.24 9.97 -15.41
N CYS A 237 5.60 9.75 -14.16
CA CYS A 237 4.92 10.33 -13.00
C CYS A 237 5.28 11.81 -12.72
N ARG A 238 6.31 12.36 -13.34
CA ARG A 238 6.67 13.79 -13.23
C ARG A 238 5.68 14.68 -13.95
#